data_9802d916ba060ecf8342ced620a37374
#
_entry.id   9802d916ba060ecf8342ced620a37374
#
_cell.length_a   1.000
_cell.length_b   1.000
_cell.length_c   1.000
_cell.angle_alpha   90.00
_cell.angle_beta   90.00
_cell.angle_gamma   90.00
#
_symmetry.space_group_name_H-M   'P 1'
#
loop_
_entity.id
_entity.type
_entity.pdbx_description
1 polymer ?
#
loop_
_entity_poly.entity_id
_entity_poly.type
_entity_poly.pdbx_seq_one_letter_code
_entity_poly.pdbx_strand_id
1 'polypeptide(L)'
;LMRFVAKLGLPTAEICVGSKPAGWRLGNAYFCRRPLYPRRLVIFEDAVRQLSGDELLAVVACAAGRINRWHKPVRFLFFTAFSLLFWWGFSLLAVWPDFYAMMNIEPSLAVVHGSVNPGLLLLITLTVVPIALYPLVLLVHAFTRLLDYDEDEYAVQIVGSKPFIRALVKLHRDYRNTLTPSRFFSLANHIRPHVTQRITEAFIDEQK
;
A
#
# COMPACT_ATOMS: atom_id res chain seq x y z
N LEU A 1 0.58 -6.80 -26.53
CA LEU A 1 0.98 -6.49 -25.16
C LEU A 1 2.47 -6.16 -25.03
N MET A 2 3.40 -6.97 -25.57
CA MET A 2 4.85 -6.68 -25.57
C MET A 2 5.19 -5.30 -26.14
N ARG A 3 4.62 -4.96 -27.32
CA ARG A 3 4.81 -3.65 -27.94
C ARG A 3 4.27 -2.49 -27.08
N PHE A 4 3.16 -2.71 -26.39
CA PHE A 4 2.58 -1.72 -25.47
C PHE A 4 3.50 -1.48 -24.28
N VAL A 5 3.99 -2.54 -23.63
CA VAL A 5 4.88 -2.43 -22.47
C VAL A 5 6.22 -1.78 -22.86
N ALA A 6 6.73 -2.05 -24.04
CA ALA A 6 7.92 -1.38 -24.57
C ALA A 6 7.70 0.13 -24.78
N LYS A 7 6.52 0.54 -25.28
CA LYS A 7 6.15 1.97 -25.40
C LYS A 7 6.07 2.68 -24.04
N LEU A 8 5.76 1.96 -22.96
CA LEU A 8 5.78 2.50 -21.61
C LEU A 8 7.19 2.65 -21.01
N GLY A 9 8.24 2.41 -21.78
CA GLY A 9 9.62 2.48 -21.30
C GLY A 9 10.02 1.30 -20.39
N LEU A 10 9.26 0.21 -20.42
CA LEU A 10 9.46 -0.97 -19.55
C LEU A 10 9.69 -2.24 -20.41
N PRO A 11 10.77 -2.31 -21.19
CA PRO A 11 11.02 -3.50 -21.98
C PRO A 11 11.08 -4.73 -21.07
N THR A 12 10.27 -5.73 -21.41
CA THR A 12 10.18 -7.00 -20.69
C THR A 12 10.63 -8.12 -21.63
N ALA A 13 11.39 -9.06 -21.08
CA ALA A 13 11.84 -10.22 -21.86
C ALA A 13 10.71 -11.24 -22.05
N GLU A 14 9.79 -11.32 -21.08
CA GLU A 14 8.80 -12.38 -21.04
C GLU A 14 7.51 -11.90 -20.36
N ILE A 15 6.38 -12.37 -20.86
CA ILE A 15 5.06 -12.22 -20.22
C ILE A 15 4.65 -13.60 -19.73
N CYS A 16 4.47 -13.72 -18.43
CA CYS A 16 4.05 -14.95 -17.76
C CYS A 16 2.60 -14.82 -17.29
N VAL A 17 1.83 -15.88 -17.49
CA VAL A 17 0.52 -16.02 -16.85
C VAL A 17 0.69 -16.89 -15.63
N GLY A 18 0.27 -16.40 -14.47
CA GLY A 18 0.38 -17.12 -13.20
C GLY A 18 -0.95 -17.32 -12.52
N SER A 19 -1.09 -18.40 -11.77
CA SER A 19 -2.22 -18.59 -10.86
C SER A 19 -2.04 -17.77 -9.59
N LYS A 20 -3.13 -17.26 -9.03
CA LYS A 20 -3.09 -16.56 -7.74
C LYS A 20 -2.85 -17.56 -6.61
N PRO A 21 -1.94 -17.25 -5.67
CA PRO A 21 -1.86 -18.00 -4.42
C PRO A 21 -3.20 -17.91 -3.67
N ALA A 22 -3.54 -18.98 -2.95
CA ALA A 22 -4.75 -19.01 -2.13
C ALA A 22 -4.76 -17.84 -1.13
N GLY A 23 -5.87 -17.08 -1.07
CA GLY A 23 -6.01 -15.92 -0.19
C GLY A 23 -5.48 -14.60 -0.76
N TRP A 24 -4.82 -14.58 -1.89
CA TRP A 24 -4.37 -13.33 -2.52
C TRP A 24 -5.51 -12.59 -3.21
N ARG A 25 -5.91 -11.47 -2.64
CA ARG A 25 -7.02 -10.62 -3.14
C ARG A 25 -6.54 -9.41 -3.94
N LEU A 26 -5.23 -9.15 -4.00
CA LEU A 26 -4.67 -7.91 -4.51
C LEU A 26 -3.69 -8.15 -5.65
N GLY A 27 -3.84 -7.31 -6.68
CA GLY A 27 -2.94 -7.28 -7.84
C GLY A 27 -3.35 -8.27 -8.91
N ASN A 28 -3.54 -7.74 -10.12
CA ASN A 28 -3.96 -8.52 -11.29
C ASN A 28 -2.81 -8.64 -12.30
N ALA A 29 -1.82 -7.73 -12.16
CA ALA A 29 -0.56 -7.78 -12.89
C ALA A 29 0.56 -7.14 -12.06
N TYR A 30 1.78 -7.61 -12.22
CA TYR A 30 2.97 -7.00 -11.63
C TYR A 30 4.22 -7.25 -12.45
N PHE A 31 5.16 -6.32 -12.37
CA PHE A 31 6.48 -6.48 -12.96
C PHE A 31 7.44 -7.06 -11.94
N CYS A 32 8.10 -8.16 -12.30
CA CYS A 32 9.14 -8.79 -11.50
C CYS A 32 10.50 -8.54 -12.13
N ARG A 33 11.45 -8.08 -11.31
CA ARG A 33 12.87 -7.98 -11.69
C ARG A 33 13.69 -8.63 -10.58
N ARG A 34 14.38 -9.71 -10.91
CA ARG A 34 15.42 -10.27 -10.06
C ARG A 34 16.77 -9.65 -10.42
N PRO A 35 17.70 -9.48 -9.47
CA PRO A 35 19.08 -9.14 -9.80
C PRO A 35 19.58 -10.16 -10.84
N LEU A 36 20.29 -9.73 -11.84
CA LEU A 36 20.84 -10.56 -12.92
C LEU A 36 19.83 -11.15 -13.93
N TYR A 37 18.52 -10.94 -13.77
CA TYR A 37 17.52 -11.42 -14.73
C TYR A 37 16.77 -10.26 -15.38
N PRO A 38 16.35 -10.45 -16.64
CA PRO A 38 15.54 -9.46 -17.34
C PRO A 38 14.18 -9.29 -16.64
N ARG A 39 13.58 -8.11 -16.83
CA ARG A 39 12.26 -7.81 -16.30
C ARG A 39 11.20 -8.72 -16.93
N ARG A 40 10.31 -9.24 -16.11
CA ARG A 40 9.15 -10.04 -16.52
C ARG A 40 7.86 -9.36 -16.11
N LEU A 41 6.84 -9.44 -16.96
CA LEU A 41 5.47 -9.06 -16.62
C LEU A 41 4.70 -10.32 -16.24
N VAL A 42 4.19 -10.38 -15.03
CA VAL A 42 3.32 -11.46 -14.57
C VAL A 42 1.89 -10.94 -14.53
N ILE A 43 0.99 -11.63 -15.20
CA ILE A 43 -0.46 -11.34 -15.21
C ILE A 43 -1.15 -12.54 -14.60
N PHE A 44 -2.12 -12.31 -13.73
CA PHE A 44 -2.88 -13.41 -13.15
C PHE A 44 -3.94 -13.92 -14.13
N GLU A 45 -4.16 -15.22 -14.08
CA GLU A 45 -5.07 -15.94 -14.97
C GLU A 45 -6.50 -15.36 -14.93
N ASP A 46 -7.00 -14.98 -13.74
CA ASP A 46 -8.32 -14.36 -13.59
C ASP A 46 -8.44 -13.06 -14.41
N ALA A 47 -7.40 -12.23 -14.42
CA ALA A 47 -7.39 -11.01 -15.19
C ALA A 47 -7.41 -11.29 -16.70
N VAL A 48 -6.69 -12.32 -17.14
CA VAL A 48 -6.67 -12.73 -18.56
C VAL A 48 -8.02 -13.28 -19.01
N ARG A 49 -8.72 -14.01 -18.15
CA ARG A 49 -10.02 -14.63 -18.46
C ARG A 49 -11.18 -13.64 -18.46
N GLN A 50 -11.15 -12.65 -17.56
CA GLN A 50 -12.30 -11.76 -17.32
C GLN A 50 -12.23 -10.44 -18.11
N LEU A 51 -11.04 -9.98 -18.47
CA LEU A 51 -10.80 -8.67 -19.06
C LEU A 51 -10.72 -8.74 -20.58
N SER A 52 -11.27 -7.71 -21.23
CA SER A 52 -11.02 -7.47 -22.66
C SER A 52 -9.59 -6.97 -22.87
N GLY A 53 -9.14 -6.91 -24.15
CA GLY A 53 -7.81 -6.45 -24.48
C GLY A 53 -7.47 -5.07 -23.91
N ASP A 54 -8.38 -4.09 -24.09
CA ASP A 54 -8.16 -2.71 -23.60
C ASP A 54 -8.19 -2.63 -22.07
N GLU A 55 -9.05 -3.40 -21.41
CA GLU A 55 -9.12 -3.50 -19.97
C GLU A 55 -7.84 -4.13 -19.39
N LEU A 56 -7.29 -5.12 -20.07
CA LEU A 56 -6.02 -5.73 -19.69
C LEU A 56 -4.85 -4.74 -19.84
N LEU A 57 -4.86 -3.93 -20.91
CA LEU A 57 -3.87 -2.86 -21.08
C LEU A 57 -3.96 -1.83 -19.94
N ALA A 58 -5.15 -1.48 -19.46
CA ALA A 58 -5.33 -0.57 -18.33
C ALA A 58 -4.71 -1.14 -17.03
N VAL A 59 -4.91 -2.42 -16.75
CA VAL A 59 -4.30 -3.08 -15.59
C VAL A 59 -2.77 -3.10 -15.69
N VAL A 60 -2.24 -3.35 -16.89
CA VAL A 60 -0.78 -3.34 -17.12
C VAL A 60 -0.22 -1.93 -17.03
N ALA A 61 -0.93 -0.90 -17.52
CA ALA A 61 -0.55 0.49 -17.38
C ALA A 61 -0.48 0.93 -15.91
N CYS A 62 -1.45 0.55 -15.07
CA CYS A 62 -1.42 0.80 -13.64
C CYS A 62 -0.20 0.13 -12.97
N ALA A 63 0.10 -1.12 -13.32
CA ALA A 63 1.31 -1.79 -12.83
C ALA A 63 2.61 -1.12 -13.31
N ALA A 64 2.61 -0.51 -14.50
CA ALA A 64 3.73 0.25 -15.04
C ALA A 64 3.90 1.60 -14.32
N GLY A 65 2.82 2.28 -13.98
CA GLY A 65 2.82 3.53 -13.21
C GLY A 65 3.60 3.39 -11.91
N ARG A 66 3.40 2.29 -11.19
CA ARG A 66 4.15 1.97 -9.96
C ARG A 66 5.67 1.97 -10.13
N ILE A 67 6.17 1.66 -11.32
CA ILE A 67 7.60 1.64 -11.60
C ILE A 67 8.06 2.99 -12.13
N ASN A 68 7.36 3.55 -13.11
CA ASN A 68 7.75 4.76 -13.80
C ASN A 68 7.71 5.99 -12.89
N ARG A 69 6.80 6.02 -11.92
CA ARG A 69 6.67 7.08 -10.92
C ARG A 69 7.51 6.84 -9.63
N TRP A 70 8.43 5.92 -9.66
CA TRP A 70 9.37 5.64 -8.55
C TRP A 70 8.69 5.31 -7.22
N HIS A 71 7.48 4.76 -7.23
CA HIS A 71 6.73 4.46 -6.00
C HIS A 71 7.44 3.46 -5.08
N LYS A 72 8.18 2.49 -5.63
CA LYS A 72 8.91 1.49 -4.83
C LYS A 72 9.97 2.12 -3.93
N PRO A 73 10.93 2.92 -4.46
CA PRO A 73 11.94 3.58 -3.61
C PRO A 73 11.32 4.62 -2.67
N VAL A 74 10.28 5.35 -3.10
CA VAL A 74 9.58 6.31 -2.26
C VAL A 74 8.88 5.62 -1.09
N ARG A 75 8.17 4.52 -1.33
CA ARG A 75 7.57 3.70 -0.26
C ARG A 75 8.65 3.15 0.69
N PHE A 76 9.74 2.61 0.15
CA PHE A 76 10.84 2.07 0.95
C PHE A 76 11.43 3.14 1.87
N LEU A 77 11.76 4.33 1.34
CA LEU A 77 12.30 5.44 2.11
C LEU A 77 11.32 5.88 3.22
N PHE A 78 10.03 6.02 2.87
CA PHE A 78 9.00 6.40 3.83
C PHE A 78 8.88 5.39 4.97
N PHE A 79 8.78 4.10 4.68
CA PHE A 79 8.68 3.07 5.72
C PHE A 79 9.96 2.93 6.54
N THR A 80 11.13 3.14 5.93
CA THR A 80 12.41 3.16 6.66
C THR A 80 12.46 4.33 7.63
N ALA A 81 12.12 5.54 7.18
CA ALA A 81 12.06 6.73 8.04
C ALA A 81 11.06 6.54 9.19
N PHE A 82 9.89 6.00 8.88
CA PHE A 82 8.87 5.67 9.87
C PHE A 82 9.37 4.65 10.91
N SER A 83 10.04 3.59 10.46
CA SER A 83 10.61 2.58 11.33
C SER A 83 11.69 3.15 12.24
N LEU A 84 12.58 4.00 11.70
CA LEU A 84 13.61 4.68 12.49
C LEU A 84 13.00 5.60 13.55
N LEU A 85 11.96 6.37 13.19
CA LEU A 85 11.23 7.23 14.12
C LEU A 85 10.57 6.42 15.24
N PHE A 86 9.97 5.28 14.90
CA PHE A 86 9.38 4.36 15.86
C PHE A 86 10.43 3.84 16.86
N TRP A 87 11.53 3.31 16.37
CA TRP A 87 12.59 2.78 17.22
C TRP A 87 13.27 3.85 18.06
N TRP A 88 13.44 5.07 17.52
CA TRP A 88 13.94 6.20 18.29
C TRP A 88 12.98 6.56 19.43
N GLY A 89 11.70 6.71 19.16
CA GLY A 89 10.68 6.95 20.19
C GLY A 89 10.62 5.84 21.24
N PHE A 90 10.72 4.59 20.81
CA PHE A 90 10.78 3.44 21.72
C PHE A 90 12.02 3.49 22.62
N SER A 91 13.18 3.85 22.08
CA SER A 91 14.40 3.98 22.88
C SER A 91 14.30 5.10 23.93
N LEU A 92 13.58 6.19 23.63
CA LEU A 92 13.31 7.23 24.62
C LEU A 92 12.48 6.69 25.79
N LEU A 93 11.45 5.89 25.53
CA LEU A 93 10.65 5.26 26.59
C LEU A 93 11.50 4.36 27.49
N ALA A 94 12.48 3.67 26.92
CA ALA A 94 13.35 2.77 27.68
C ALA A 94 14.34 3.50 28.61
N VAL A 95 14.69 4.76 28.32
CA VAL A 95 15.69 5.53 29.07
C VAL A 95 15.13 6.74 29.82
N TRP A 96 13.83 6.98 29.79
CA TRP A 96 13.20 8.17 30.36
C TRP A 96 12.26 7.83 31.54
N PRO A 97 12.78 7.71 32.80
CA PRO A 97 11.98 7.37 33.98
C PRO A 97 10.85 8.36 34.29
N ASP A 98 11.08 9.66 34.00
CA ASP A 98 10.09 10.71 34.27
C ASP A 98 8.79 10.54 33.49
N PHE A 99 8.84 9.89 32.31
CA PHE A 99 7.65 9.53 31.55
C PHE A 99 6.70 8.67 32.36
N TYR A 100 7.24 7.72 33.14
CA TYR A 100 6.44 6.83 33.99
C TYR A 100 5.87 7.57 35.19
N ALA A 101 6.62 8.53 35.74
CA ALA A 101 6.13 9.42 36.80
C ALA A 101 4.97 10.30 36.31
N MET A 102 5.00 10.79 35.07
CA MET A 102 3.89 11.51 34.46
C MET A 102 2.62 10.65 34.31
N MET A 103 2.77 9.34 34.15
CA MET A 103 1.67 8.37 34.16
C MET A 103 1.21 7.98 35.56
N ASN A 104 1.70 8.66 36.61
CA ASN A 104 1.42 8.39 38.01
C ASN A 104 1.81 6.95 38.45
N ILE A 105 2.87 6.42 37.85
CA ILE A 105 3.44 5.12 38.20
C ILE A 105 4.49 5.34 39.26
N GLU A 106 4.42 4.57 40.36
CA GLU A 106 5.33 4.68 41.48
C GLU A 106 6.80 4.43 41.04
N PRO A 107 7.76 5.29 41.42
CA PRO A 107 9.16 5.16 41.00
C PRO A 107 9.78 3.80 41.33
N SER A 108 9.37 3.17 42.43
CA SER A 108 9.81 1.83 42.82
C SER A 108 9.41 0.73 41.85
N LEU A 109 8.30 0.92 41.10
CA LEU A 109 7.84 0.03 40.08
C LEU A 109 8.45 0.39 38.71
N ALA A 110 8.69 1.68 38.48
CA ALA A 110 9.18 2.19 37.21
C ALA A 110 10.66 1.88 36.99
N VAL A 111 11.48 1.90 38.04
CA VAL A 111 12.94 1.73 37.97
C VAL A 111 13.38 0.55 38.82
N VAL A 112 14.08 -0.40 38.21
CA VAL A 112 14.67 -1.56 38.88
C VAL A 112 16.16 -1.58 38.54
N HIS A 113 17.02 -1.61 39.58
CA HIS A 113 18.49 -1.60 39.43
C HIS A 113 19.01 -0.43 38.55
N GLY A 114 18.40 0.76 38.63
CA GLY A 114 18.81 1.94 37.88
C GLY A 114 18.41 1.99 36.41
N SER A 115 17.60 1.03 35.95
CA SER A 115 17.03 1.01 34.59
C SER A 115 15.52 0.90 34.65
N VAL A 116 14.84 1.31 33.59
CA VAL A 116 13.39 1.14 33.45
C VAL A 116 13.03 -0.34 33.55
N ASN A 117 11.99 -0.65 34.31
CA ASN A 117 11.50 -2.01 34.49
C ASN A 117 11.09 -2.63 33.16
N PRO A 118 11.73 -3.72 32.70
CA PRO A 118 11.42 -4.32 31.38
C PRO A 118 9.97 -4.82 31.27
N GLY A 119 9.37 -5.30 32.37
CA GLY A 119 7.98 -5.74 32.39
C GLY A 119 7.01 -4.59 32.19
N LEU A 120 7.27 -3.45 32.83
CA LEU A 120 6.48 -2.23 32.65
C LEU A 120 6.64 -1.65 31.25
N LEU A 121 7.86 -1.61 30.74
CA LEU A 121 8.15 -1.18 29.37
C LEU A 121 7.37 -2.05 28.34
N LEU A 122 7.38 -3.37 28.54
CA LEU A 122 6.62 -4.29 27.68
C LEU A 122 5.11 -4.02 27.78
N LEU A 123 4.57 -3.85 28.98
CA LEU A 123 3.15 -3.55 29.19
C LEU A 123 2.73 -2.27 28.47
N ILE A 124 3.48 -1.18 28.63
CA ILE A 124 3.22 0.10 27.96
C ILE A 124 3.34 -0.04 26.45
N THR A 125 4.35 -0.76 25.97
CA THR A 125 4.53 -1.00 24.56
C THR A 125 3.33 -1.73 23.94
N LEU A 126 2.77 -2.69 24.64
CA LEU A 126 1.62 -3.46 24.13
C LEU A 126 0.28 -2.74 24.27
N THR A 127 0.14 -1.82 25.21
CA THR A 127 -1.15 -1.18 25.52
C THR A 127 -1.22 0.27 25.05
N VAL A 128 -0.27 1.11 25.42
CA VAL A 128 -0.31 2.56 25.18
C VAL A 128 0.25 2.91 23.80
N VAL A 129 1.37 2.30 23.40
CA VAL A 129 2.03 2.63 22.15
C VAL A 129 1.15 2.41 20.92
N PRO A 130 0.37 1.32 20.75
CA PRO A 130 -0.53 1.16 19.60
C PRO A 130 -1.58 2.27 19.51
N ILE A 131 -2.11 2.73 20.64
CA ILE A 131 -3.11 3.80 20.69
C ILE A 131 -2.46 5.13 20.27
N ALA A 132 -1.30 5.45 20.84
CA ALA A 132 -0.55 6.68 20.53
C ALA A 132 -0.06 6.72 19.08
N LEU A 133 0.25 5.56 18.48
CA LEU A 133 0.69 5.45 17.10
C LEU A 133 -0.47 5.42 16.07
N TYR A 134 -1.71 5.27 16.52
CA TYR A 134 -2.85 5.17 15.60
C TYR A 134 -2.96 6.34 14.60
N PRO A 135 -2.81 7.62 15.00
CA PRO A 135 -2.77 8.73 14.05
C PRO A 135 -1.66 8.58 12.99
N LEU A 136 -0.52 8.03 13.39
CA LEU A 136 0.61 7.79 12.51
C LEU A 136 0.31 6.67 11.50
N VAL A 137 -0.43 5.63 11.91
CA VAL A 137 -0.95 4.59 11.00
C VAL A 137 -1.89 5.19 9.96
N LEU A 138 -2.75 6.14 10.35
CA LEU A 138 -3.60 6.87 9.39
C LEU A 138 -2.79 7.64 8.35
N LEU A 139 -1.68 8.26 8.75
CA LEU A 139 -0.75 8.93 7.83
C LEU A 139 -0.11 7.93 6.85
N VAL A 140 0.28 6.75 7.32
CA VAL A 140 0.81 5.67 6.46
C VAL A 140 -0.25 5.24 5.43
N HIS A 141 -1.50 5.06 5.85
CA HIS A 141 -2.59 4.71 4.96
C HIS A 141 -2.84 5.84 3.94
N ALA A 142 -2.91 7.09 4.39
CA ALA A 142 -3.10 8.24 3.51
C ALA A 142 -1.98 8.35 2.46
N PHE A 143 -0.72 8.25 2.88
CA PHE A 143 0.42 8.27 1.98
C PHE A 143 0.38 7.14 0.94
N THR A 144 0.09 5.91 1.38
CA THR A 144 0.00 4.76 0.47
C THR A 144 -1.11 4.94 -0.57
N ARG A 145 -2.25 5.53 -0.17
CA ARG A 145 -3.36 5.84 -1.06
C ARG A 145 -3.04 6.90 -2.10
N LEU A 146 -2.31 7.95 -1.72
CA LEU A 146 -1.85 8.95 -2.69
C LEU A 146 -1.03 8.31 -3.80
N LEU A 147 -0.13 7.38 -3.45
CA LEU A 147 0.64 6.63 -4.44
C LEU A 147 -0.23 5.70 -5.30
N ASP A 148 -1.26 5.07 -4.72
CA ASP A 148 -2.18 4.22 -5.47
C ASP A 148 -3.06 5.05 -6.44
N TYR A 149 -3.49 6.26 -6.07
CA TYR A 149 -4.19 7.18 -6.98
C TYR A 149 -3.30 7.68 -8.12
N ASP A 150 -2.04 7.98 -7.83
CA ASP A 150 -1.06 8.37 -8.86
C ASP A 150 -0.79 7.22 -9.86
N GLU A 151 -0.79 5.96 -9.41
CA GLU A 151 -0.74 4.78 -10.31
C GLU A 151 -1.98 4.71 -11.22
N ASP A 152 -3.15 5.03 -10.68
CA ASP A 152 -4.42 5.02 -11.41
C ASP A 152 -4.49 6.16 -12.43
N GLU A 153 -4.10 7.37 -12.04
CA GLU A 153 -4.00 8.52 -12.93
C GLU A 153 -3.08 8.22 -14.13
N TYR A 154 -1.92 7.63 -13.87
CA TYR A 154 -1.01 7.20 -14.93
C TYR A 154 -1.68 6.23 -15.92
N ALA A 155 -2.46 5.27 -15.43
CA ALA A 155 -3.18 4.33 -16.28
C ALA A 155 -4.27 5.03 -17.10
N VAL A 156 -5.04 5.94 -16.48
CA VAL A 156 -6.09 6.73 -17.14
C VAL A 156 -5.51 7.60 -18.26
N GLN A 157 -4.37 8.25 -18.05
CA GLN A 157 -3.69 9.07 -19.05
C GLN A 157 -3.26 8.27 -20.29
N ILE A 158 -2.95 6.97 -20.13
CA ILE A 158 -2.44 6.14 -21.24
C ILE A 158 -3.56 5.42 -21.99
N VAL A 159 -4.54 4.87 -21.27
CA VAL A 159 -5.56 3.97 -21.86
C VAL A 159 -6.94 4.62 -21.87
N GLY A 160 -7.14 5.68 -21.12
CA GLY A 160 -8.42 6.35 -20.90
C GLY A 160 -9.18 5.80 -19.69
N SER A 161 -10.12 6.59 -19.18
CA SER A 161 -10.90 6.26 -17.99
C SER A 161 -11.85 5.08 -18.20
N LYS A 162 -12.52 5.00 -19.35
CA LYS A 162 -13.55 3.97 -19.62
C LYS A 162 -13.03 2.53 -19.55
N PRO A 163 -11.92 2.14 -20.23
CA PRO A 163 -11.34 0.81 -20.08
C PRO A 163 -10.86 0.53 -18.66
N PHE A 164 -10.25 1.53 -18.01
CA PHE A 164 -9.76 1.42 -16.64
C PHE A 164 -10.90 1.14 -15.65
N ILE A 165 -11.98 1.91 -15.70
CA ILE A 165 -13.15 1.74 -14.82
C ILE A 165 -13.80 0.37 -15.04
N ARG A 166 -13.98 -0.05 -16.30
CA ARG A 166 -14.52 -1.38 -16.62
C ARG A 166 -13.65 -2.50 -16.04
N ALA A 167 -12.33 -2.38 -16.15
CA ALA A 167 -11.41 -3.33 -15.57
C ALA A 167 -11.55 -3.40 -14.05
N LEU A 168 -11.61 -2.26 -13.36
CA LEU A 168 -11.80 -2.19 -11.92
C LEU A 168 -13.11 -2.85 -11.49
N VAL A 169 -14.22 -2.54 -12.14
CA VAL A 169 -15.54 -3.11 -11.83
C VAL A 169 -15.54 -4.63 -12.00
N LYS A 170 -15.03 -5.14 -13.13
CA LYS A 170 -14.96 -6.58 -13.37
C LYS A 170 -14.12 -7.32 -12.35
N LEU A 171 -12.93 -6.79 -12.04
CA LEU A 171 -12.01 -7.41 -11.10
C LEU A 171 -12.51 -7.39 -9.65
N HIS A 172 -13.39 -6.45 -9.30
CA HIS A 172 -13.94 -6.35 -7.94
C HIS A 172 -15.30 -7.01 -7.77
N ARG A 173 -15.98 -7.37 -8.85
CA ARG A 173 -17.26 -8.05 -8.81
C ARG A 173 -17.22 -9.35 -8.00
N ASP A 174 -16.11 -10.06 -8.06
CA ASP A 174 -15.94 -11.36 -7.38
C ASP A 174 -15.50 -11.21 -5.91
N TYR A 175 -15.14 -9.99 -5.49
CA TYR A 175 -14.68 -9.74 -4.14
C TYR A 175 -15.81 -9.25 -3.23
N ARG A 176 -16.83 -9.93 -2.96
CA ARG A 176 -17.94 -9.70 -2.00
C ARG A 176 -17.65 -8.66 -0.87
N ASN A 177 -16.99 -7.56 -1.19
CA ASN A 177 -16.68 -6.47 -0.27
C ASN A 177 -17.88 -5.52 -0.19
N THR A 178 -18.02 -4.81 0.93
CA THR A 178 -19.01 -3.74 1.10
C THR A 178 -18.85 -2.70 0.00
N LEU A 179 -19.94 -2.44 -0.74
CA LEU A 179 -19.91 -1.62 -1.96
C LEU A 179 -19.57 -0.15 -1.72
N THR A 180 -19.85 0.39 -0.54
CA THR A 180 -19.69 1.82 -0.26
C THR A 180 -19.25 2.11 1.19
N PRO A 181 -17.99 1.81 1.57
CA PRO A 181 -17.52 2.24 2.87
C PRO A 181 -17.35 3.77 2.89
N SER A 182 -17.63 4.42 4.02
CA SER A 182 -17.32 5.84 4.20
C SER A 182 -15.81 6.08 3.98
N ARG A 183 -15.44 7.28 3.50
CA ARG A 183 -14.02 7.62 3.23
C ARG A 183 -13.16 7.45 4.47
N PHE A 184 -13.66 7.87 5.64
CA PHE A 184 -12.94 7.75 6.90
C PHE A 184 -12.79 6.29 7.35
N PHE A 185 -13.87 5.50 7.32
CA PHE A 185 -13.81 4.08 7.65
C PHE A 185 -12.82 3.32 6.75
N SER A 186 -12.87 3.61 5.47
CA SER A 186 -11.95 3.03 4.50
C SER A 186 -10.49 3.41 4.79
N LEU A 187 -10.22 4.67 5.16
CA LEU A 187 -8.88 5.14 5.54
C LEU A 187 -8.38 4.47 6.82
N ALA A 188 -9.25 4.33 7.81
CA ALA A 188 -8.90 3.75 9.11
C ALA A 188 -8.59 2.25 9.02
N ASN A 189 -9.34 1.50 8.20
CA ASN A 189 -9.31 0.04 8.21
C ASN A 189 -8.62 -0.59 6.99
N HIS A 190 -8.38 0.17 5.92
CA HIS A 190 -7.82 -0.36 4.69
C HIS A 190 -6.65 0.51 4.19
N ILE A 191 -5.51 -0.11 3.95
CA ILE A 191 -4.32 0.57 3.39
C ILE A 191 -4.61 1.09 1.98
N ARG A 192 -5.37 0.34 1.16
CA ARG A 192 -5.68 0.71 -0.22
C ARG A 192 -7.05 1.36 -0.34
N PRO A 193 -7.21 2.31 -1.27
CA PRO A 193 -8.51 2.93 -1.52
C PRO A 193 -9.52 1.91 -2.04
N HIS A 194 -10.77 2.08 -1.64
CA HIS A 194 -11.86 1.25 -2.13
C HIS A 194 -12.12 1.54 -3.63
N VAL A 195 -12.62 0.53 -4.35
CA VAL A 195 -12.87 0.66 -5.80
C VAL A 195 -13.74 1.84 -6.17
N THR A 196 -14.78 2.12 -5.40
CA THR A 196 -15.65 3.27 -5.64
C THR A 196 -14.90 4.60 -5.57
N GLN A 197 -13.94 4.73 -4.64
CA GLN A 197 -13.10 5.91 -4.52
C GLN A 197 -12.16 6.05 -5.73
N ARG A 198 -11.54 4.96 -6.17
CA ARG A 198 -10.68 4.93 -7.36
C ARG A 198 -11.45 5.29 -8.63
N ILE A 199 -12.69 4.80 -8.77
CA ILE A 199 -13.56 5.14 -9.90
C ILE A 199 -13.90 6.62 -9.88
N THR A 200 -14.24 7.20 -8.71
CA THR A 200 -14.55 8.63 -8.59
C THR A 200 -13.37 9.50 -9.00
N GLU A 201 -12.16 9.18 -8.54
CA GLU A 201 -10.94 9.93 -8.91
C GLU A 201 -10.65 9.80 -10.42
N ALA A 202 -10.78 8.59 -10.99
CA ALA A 202 -10.59 8.38 -12.43
C ALA A 202 -11.55 9.18 -13.31
N PHE A 203 -12.78 9.47 -12.86
CA PHE A 203 -13.71 10.37 -13.54
C PHE A 203 -13.29 11.85 -13.42
N ILE A 204 -12.76 12.25 -12.28
CA ILE A 204 -12.28 13.63 -12.08
C ILE A 204 -11.08 13.91 -12.98
N ASP A 205 -10.18 12.94 -13.12
CA ASP A 205 -8.97 13.09 -13.95
C ASP A 205 -9.29 13.14 -15.46
N GLU A 206 -10.41 12.58 -15.91
CA GLU A 206 -10.87 12.72 -17.30
C GLU A 206 -11.37 14.14 -17.62
N GLN A 207 -11.75 14.91 -16.60
CA GLN A 207 -12.30 16.27 -16.77
C GLN A 207 -11.26 17.38 -16.68
N LYS A 208 -10.02 17.04 -16.29
CA LYS A 208 -8.87 17.97 -16.25
C LYS A 208 -8.13 17.98 -17.58
#